data_7371c9501fb3d41dd83967092ae59ba9
#
_entry.id   7371c9501fb3d41dd83967092ae59ba9
#
_cell.length_a   1.000
_cell.length_b   1.000
_cell.length_c   1.000
_cell.angle_alpha   90.00
_cell.angle_beta   90.00
_cell.angle_gamma   90.00
#
_symmetry.space_group_name_H-M   'P 1'
#
loop_
_entity.id
_entity.type
_entity.pdbx_description
1 polymer ?
#
loop_
_entity_poly.entity_id
_entity_poly.type
_entity_poly.pdbx_seq_one_letter_code
_entity_poly.pdbx_strand_id
1 'polypeptide(L)'
;KKFEEKKNEIISKLESEEKELVGKGLGYSGISFRKAVKDYLYKGCNCFTDLSRTKFMKEKEKLINDIVNDRNFYTHSSNRVSATMKSDDLLNVASLCKELYRIISLKDMGLDTEIIKQRSQTNRMCYWLMKSIMKIEIENDTLQLGEFDSAMRYFSDSK
;
A
#
# COMPACT_ATOMS: atom_id res chain seq x y z
N LYS A 1 0.54 25.11 14.22
CA LYS A 1 0.21 26.53 14.41
C LYS A 1 1.18 27.45 13.66
N LYS A 2 2.46 27.54 14.01
CA LYS A 2 3.46 28.43 13.38
C LYS A 2 3.59 28.29 11.84
N PHE A 3 3.41 27.08 11.30
CA PHE A 3 3.49 26.86 9.85
C PHE A 3 2.28 27.42 9.11
N GLU A 4 1.06 27.21 9.61
CA GLU A 4 -0.17 27.74 9.02
C GLU A 4 -0.22 29.27 9.13
N GLU A 5 0.26 29.85 10.22
CA GLU A 5 0.37 31.29 10.38
C GLU A 5 1.32 31.92 9.33
N LYS A 6 2.52 31.33 9.16
CA LYS A 6 3.48 31.75 8.12
C LYS A 6 2.96 31.55 6.70
N LYS A 7 2.30 30.43 6.45
CA LYS A 7 1.66 30.15 5.15
C LYS A 7 0.63 31.21 4.81
N ASN A 8 -0.27 31.52 5.74
CA ASN A 8 -1.29 32.53 5.55
C ASN A 8 -0.69 33.94 5.37
N GLU A 9 0.38 34.26 6.09
CA GLU A 9 1.12 35.52 5.92
C GLU A 9 1.74 35.64 4.53
N ILE A 10 2.35 34.57 4.00
CA ILE A 10 2.92 34.54 2.65
C ILE A 10 1.81 34.71 1.62
N ILE A 11 0.73 33.93 1.72
CA ILE A 11 -0.38 33.98 0.78
C ILE A 11 -1.06 35.35 0.77
N SER A 12 -1.14 36.04 1.91
CA SER A 12 -1.75 37.37 1.99
C SER A 12 -1.00 38.44 1.20
N LYS A 13 0.30 38.25 0.97
CA LYS A 13 1.20 39.19 0.26
C LYS A 13 1.24 39.02 -1.26
N LEU A 14 0.61 37.95 -1.79
CA LEU A 14 0.63 37.60 -3.19
C LEU A 14 -0.57 38.22 -3.96
N GLU A 15 -0.41 38.41 -5.24
CA GLU A 15 -1.52 38.82 -6.13
C GLU A 15 -2.47 37.63 -6.42
N SER A 16 -3.63 37.92 -7.00
CA SER A 16 -4.74 36.95 -7.10
C SER A 16 -4.36 35.65 -7.82
N GLU A 17 -3.62 35.73 -8.94
CA GLU A 17 -3.19 34.54 -9.69
C GLU A 17 -2.07 33.76 -8.98
N GLU A 18 -1.15 34.47 -8.35
CA GLU A 18 -0.08 33.88 -7.56
C GLU A 18 -0.61 33.20 -6.30
N LYS A 19 -1.67 33.77 -5.68
CA LYS A 19 -2.37 33.13 -4.55
C LYS A 19 -2.91 31.78 -4.92
N GLU A 20 -3.49 31.63 -6.11
CA GLU A 20 -4.03 30.35 -6.55
C GLU A 20 -2.93 29.33 -6.82
N LEU A 21 -1.84 29.72 -7.48
CA LEU A 21 -0.69 28.87 -7.77
C LEU A 21 0.06 28.43 -6.50
N VAL A 22 0.37 29.38 -5.63
CA VAL A 22 1.08 29.10 -4.37
C VAL A 22 0.14 28.42 -3.36
N GLY A 23 -1.13 28.79 -3.34
CA GLY A 23 -2.16 28.11 -2.54
C GLY A 23 -2.35 26.66 -2.97
N LYS A 24 -2.33 26.37 -4.26
CA LYS A 24 -2.28 25.00 -4.80
C LYS A 24 -0.96 24.34 -4.49
N GLY A 25 0.17 25.00 -4.62
CA GLY A 25 1.50 24.46 -4.34
C GLY A 25 1.75 24.22 -2.84
N LEU A 26 1.37 25.15 -1.97
CA LEU A 26 1.47 25.01 -0.50
C LEU A 26 0.30 24.22 0.11
N GLY A 27 -0.85 24.19 -0.56
CA GLY A 27 -1.97 23.29 -0.28
C GLY A 27 -1.70 21.86 -0.77
N TYR A 28 -0.68 21.67 -1.60
CA TYR A 28 -0.04 20.41 -1.88
C TYR A 28 0.89 19.97 -0.71
N SER A 29 0.44 20.19 0.52
CA SER A 29 0.73 19.24 1.59
C SER A 29 0.04 17.95 1.15
N GLY A 30 0.69 17.25 0.30
CA GLY A 30 0.24 16.20 -0.59
C GLY A 30 -0.78 15.28 0.06
N ILE A 31 -1.48 14.57 -0.74
CA ILE A 31 -2.16 13.35 -0.31
C ILE A 31 -1.34 12.77 0.84
N SER A 32 -1.87 12.82 2.06
CA SER A 32 -1.11 12.35 3.23
C SER A 32 -0.60 10.95 2.88
N PHE A 33 0.63 10.62 3.26
CA PHE A 33 1.20 9.29 2.96
C PHE A 33 0.22 8.17 3.32
N ARG A 34 -0.50 8.33 4.44
CA ARG A 34 -1.58 7.42 4.84
C ARG A 34 -2.68 7.30 3.76
N LYS A 35 -3.10 8.40 3.16
CA LYS A 35 -4.11 8.36 2.09
C LYS A 35 -3.55 7.69 0.83
N ALA A 36 -2.30 7.99 0.47
CA ALA A 36 -1.64 7.33 -0.65
C ALA A 36 -1.54 5.82 -0.46
N VAL A 37 -1.14 5.35 0.73
CA VAL A 37 -1.09 3.92 1.07
C VAL A 37 -2.47 3.28 0.97
N LYS A 38 -3.51 3.92 1.51
CA LYS A 38 -4.90 3.44 1.42
C LYS A 38 -5.35 3.28 -0.02
N ASP A 39 -5.16 4.31 -0.82
CA ASP A 39 -5.61 4.33 -2.21
C ASP A 39 -4.84 3.31 -3.05
N TYR A 40 -3.54 3.19 -2.80
CA TYR A 40 -2.66 2.25 -3.47
C TYR A 40 -3.03 0.79 -3.19
N LEU A 41 -3.14 0.43 -1.91
CA LEU A 41 -3.52 -0.92 -1.52
C LEU A 41 -4.90 -1.30 -2.06
N TYR A 42 -5.88 -0.40 -1.96
CA TYR A 42 -7.22 -0.65 -2.48
C TYR A 42 -7.21 -0.83 -4.00
N LYS A 43 -6.55 0.10 -4.74
CA LYS A 43 -6.48 0.03 -6.21
C LYS A 43 -5.85 -1.28 -6.68
N GLY A 44 -4.76 -1.71 -6.04
CA GLY A 44 -4.06 -2.94 -6.40
C GLY A 44 -4.85 -4.20 -6.05
N CYS A 45 -5.54 -4.22 -4.91
CA CYS A 45 -6.30 -5.39 -4.47
C CYS A 45 -7.69 -5.51 -5.10
N ASN A 46 -8.22 -4.43 -5.67
CA ASN A 46 -9.54 -4.42 -6.30
C ASN A 46 -9.65 -5.32 -7.55
N CYS A 47 -8.52 -5.84 -8.05
CA CYS A 47 -8.51 -6.87 -9.08
C CYS A 47 -8.85 -8.27 -8.53
N PHE A 48 -8.80 -8.47 -7.20
CA PHE A 48 -8.93 -9.77 -6.56
C PHE A 48 -10.12 -9.84 -5.60
N THR A 49 -10.79 -8.74 -5.33
CA THR A 49 -11.84 -8.68 -4.32
C THR A 49 -12.93 -7.70 -4.72
N ASP A 50 -14.17 -8.08 -4.48
CA ASP A 50 -15.36 -7.25 -4.66
C ASP A 50 -15.71 -6.44 -3.41
N LEU A 51 -14.79 -6.37 -2.43
CA LEU A 51 -15.01 -5.60 -1.22
C LEU A 51 -15.20 -4.12 -1.54
N SER A 52 -16.24 -3.53 -0.99
CA SER A 52 -16.41 -2.07 -1.05
C SER A 52 -15.19 -1.38 -0.40
N ARG A 53 -14.86 -0.19 -0.89
CA ARG A 53 -13.73 0.58 -0.35
C ARG A 53 -13.81 0.78 1.17
N THR A 54 -14.99 1.06 1.70
CA THR A 54 -15.21 1.27 3.14
C THR A 54 -14.90 0.00 3.94
N LYS A 55 -15.40 -1.15 3.49
CA LYS A 55 -15.15 -2.43 4.14
C LYS A 55 -13.67 -2.80 4.07
N PHE A 56 -13.05 -2.66 2.88
CA PHE A 56 -11.62 -2.86 2.69
C PHE A 56 -10.78 -2.03 3.65
N MET A 57 -11.05 -0.72 3.75
CA MET A 57 -10.30 0.17 4.63
C MET A 57 -10.41 -0.22 6.09
N LYS A 58 -11.58 -0.65 6.55
CA LYS A 58 -11.79 -1.11 7.94
C LYS A 58 -11.00 -2.39 8.21
N GLU A 59 -11.05 -3.36 7.30
CA GLU A 59 -10.35 -4.64 7.46
C GLU A 59 -8.83 -4.50 7.40
N LYS A 60 -8.30 -3.55 6.61
CA LYS A 60 -6.85 -3.35 6.42
C LYS A 60 -6.28 -2.21 7.26
N GLU A 61 -7.06 -1.65 8.17
CA GLU A 61 -6.64 -0.48 8.96
C GLU A 61 -5.35 -0.74 9.76
N LYS A 62 -5.21 -1.93 10.35
CA LYS A 62 -4.00 -2.31 11.08
C LYS A 62 -2.77 -2.29 10.17
N LEU A 63 -2.82 -2.99 9.04
CA LEU A 63 -1.71 -3.01 8.07
C LEU A 63 -1.34 -1.61 7.59
N ILE A 64 -2.33 -0.78 7.29
CA ILE A 64 -2.11 0.60 6.87
C ILE A 64 -1.41 1.40 7.97
N ASN A 65 -1.84 1.25 9.22
CA ASN A 65 -1.23 1.91 10.37
C ASN A 65 0.22 1.47 10.55
N ASP A 66 0.49 0.18 10.48
CA ASP A 66 1.83 -0.40 10.63
C ASP A 66 2.77 0.16 9.56
N ILE A 67 2.36 0.17 8.28
CA ILE A 67 3.15 0.76 7.17
C ILE A 67 3.44 2.25 7.43
N VAL A 68 2.45 3.02 7.86
CA VAL A 68 2.60 4.46 8.10
C VAL A 68 3.51 4.73 9.29
N ASN A 69 3.37 3.96 10.37
CA ASN A 69 4.18 4.11 11.57
C ASN A 69 5.64 3.77 11.30
N ASP A 70 5.91 2.68 10.62
CA ASP A 70 7.26 2.24 10.30
C ASP A 70 7.95 3.21 9.34
N ARG A 71 7.24 3.70 8.31
CA ARG A 71 7.79 4.76 7.47
C ARG A 71 8.16 5.98 8.30
N ASN A 72 7.29 6.42 9.22
CA ASN A 72 7.55 7.59 10.05
C ASN A 72 8.72 7.35 11.02
N PHE A 73 8.83 6.14 11.58
CA PHE A 73 9.96 5.74 12.40
C PHE A 73 11.29 5.84 11.65
N TYR A 74 11.37 5.19 10.48
CA TYR A 74 12.61 5.14 9.69
C TYR A 74 12.99 6.45 9.00
N THR A 75 12.00 7.31 8.68
CA THR A 75 12.29 8.57 7.97
C THR A 75 12.50 9.76 8.89
N HIS A 76 11.90 9.77 10.06
CA HIS A 76 11.93 10.94 10.94
C HIS A 76 12.72 10.71 12.24
N SER A 77 13.26 9.49 12.46
CA SER A 77 14.01 9.12 13.68
C SER A 77 13.32 9.62 14.97
N SER A 78 11.99 9.65 14.95
CA SER A 78 11.25 10.26 16.05
C SER A 78 11.21 9.26 17.21
N ASN A 79 11.76 9.67 18.35
CA ASN A 79 11.72 8.91 19.62
C ASN A 79 10.28 8.66 20.13
N ARG A 80 9.27 9.13 19.41
CA ARG A 80 7.85 9.03 19.79
C ARG A 80 7.13 7.83 19.18
N VAL A 81 7.72 7.19 18.18
CA VAL A 81 7.12 6.05 17.47
C VAL A 81 8.16 4.94 17.45
N SER A 82 7.78 3.75 17.84
CA SER A 82 8.60 2.53 17.65
C SER A 82 8.21 1.85 16.35
N ALA A 83 9.15 1.12 15.75
CA ALA A 83 8.85 0.23 14.64
C ALA A 83 7.80 -0.81 15.09
N THR A 84 6.80 -1.06 14.26
CA THR A 84 5.70 -1.98 14.55
C THR A 84 5.90 -3.34 13.88
N MET A 85 6.56 -3.35 12.73
CA MET A 85 6.83 -4.55 11.95
C MET A 85 8.27 -5.07 12.19
N LYS A 86 8.41 -6.38 12.17
CA LYS A 86 9.73 -7.03 12.13
C LYS A 86 10.34 -6.89 10.74
N SER A 87 11.64 -7.11 10.61
CA SER A 87 12.36 -7.00 9.34
C SER A 87 11.75 -7.87 8.23
N ASP A 88 11.35 -9.10 8.57
CA ASP A 88 10.73 -10.02 7.62
C ASP A 88 9.36 -9.52 7.14
N ASP A 89 8.57 -8.94 8.04
CA ASP A 89 7.28 -8.34 7.69
C ASP A 89 7.45 -7.14 6.77
N LEU A 90 8.49 -6.31 7.00
CA LEU A 90 8.83 -5.19 6.12
C LEU A 90 9.22 -5.66 4.72
N LEU A 91 10.03 -6.72 4.59
CA LEU A 91 10.39 -7.30 3.30
C LEU A 91 9.16 -7.86 2.57
N ASN A 92 8.27 -8.50 3.30
CA ASN A 92 7.03 -9.03 2.75
C ASN A 92 6.10 -7.89 2.28
N VAL A 93 5.97 -6.82 3.06
CA VAL A 93 5.21 -5.63 2.66
C VAL A 93 5.83 -4.94 1.45
N ALA A 94 7.16 -4.82 1.39
CA ALA A 94 7.84 -4.27 0.22
C ALA A 94 7.59 -5.12 -1.04
N SER A 95 7.64 -6.45 -0.90
CA SER A 95 7.33 -7.38 -1.99
C SER A 95 5.87 -7.28 -2.42
N LEU A 96 4.93 -7.14 -1.47
CA LEU A 96 3.53 -6.87 -1.76
C LEU A 96 3.36 -5.57 -2.56
N CYS A 97 3.98 -4.49 -2.11
CA CYS A 97 3.93 -3.21 -2.83
C CYS A 97 4.46 -3.33 -4.26
N LYS A 98 5.56 -4.06 -4.47
CA LYS A 98 6.10 -4.33 -5.81
C LYS A 98 5.09 -5.06 -6.70
N GLU A 99 4.44 -6.11 -6.19
CA GLU A 99 3.44 -6.86 -6.96
C GLU A 99 2.19 -6.01 -7.24
N LEU A 100 1.71 -5.25 -6.27
CA LEU A 100 0.59 -4.33 -6.47
C LEU A 100 0.93 -3.25 -7.51
N TYR A 101 2.16 -2.72 -7.51
CA TYR A 101 2.61 -1.77 -8.51
C TYR A 101 2.55 -2.38 -9.92
N ARG A 102 3.04 -3.61 -10.07
CA ARG A 102 2.96 -4.33 -11.34
C ARG A 102 1.51 -4.49 -11.81
N ILE A 103 0.62 -4.90 -10.92
CA ILE A 103 -0.80 -5.08 -11.21
C ILE A 103 -1.46 -3.76 -11.63
N ILE A 104 -1.22 -2.69 -10.88
CA ILE A 104 -1.76 -1.36 -11.16
C ILE A 104 -1.25 -0.86 -12.52
N SER A 105 0.06 -1.02 -12.79
CA SER A 105 0.66 -0.60 -14.07
C SER A 105 0.06 -1.34 -15.26
N LEU A 106 -0.14 -2.65 -15.14
CA LEU A 106 -0.77 -3.44 -16.20
C LEU A 106 -2.22 -2.97 -16.46
N LYS A 107 -2.96 -2.69 -15.41
CA LYS A 107 -4.32 -2.15 -15.50
C LYS A 107 -4.34 -0.74 -16.14
N ASP A 108 -3.42 0.12 -15.74
CA ASP A 108 -3.31 1.48 -16.29
C ASP A 108 -2.84 1.47 -17.77
N MET A 109 -2.14 0.42 -18.20
CA MET A 109 -1.79 0.15 -19.61
C MET A 109 -2.96 -0.43 -20.42
N GLY A 110 -4.11 -0.64 -19.81
CA GLY A 110 -5.33 -1.11 -20.48
C GLY A 110 -5.47 -2.63 -20.57
N LEU A 111 -4.64 -3.41 -19.85
CA LEU A 111 -4.87 -4.85 -19.77
C LEU A 111 -6.17 -5.15 -19.03
N ASP A 112 -6.87 -6.16 -19.55
CA ASP A 112 -8.12 -6.64 -18.95
C ASP A 112 -7.89 -7.17 -17.53
N THR A 113 -8.81 -6.82 -16.62
CA THR A 113 -8.70 -7.16 -15.19
C THR A 113 -8.72 -8.67 -14.97
N GLU A 114 -9.50 -9.43 -15.76
CA GLU A 114 -9.55 -10.88 -15.61
C GLU A 114 -8.25 -11.55 -16.08
N ILE A 115 -7.61 -11.02 -17.12
CA ILE A 115 -6.29 -11.49 -17.55
C ILE A 115 -5.25 -11.21 -16.46
N ILE A 116 -5.27 -10.01 -15.86
CA ILE A 116 -4.37 -9.64 -14.76
C ILE A 116 -4.59 -10.58 -13.57
N LYS A 117 -5.84 -10.82 -13.20
CA LYS A 117 -6.24 -11.71 -12.11
C LYS A 117 -5.71 -13.12 -12.34
N GLN A 118 -6.01 -13.71 -13.51
CA GLN A 118 -5.58 -15.06 -13.87
C GLN A 118 -4.05 -15.21 -13.84
N ARG A 119 -3.32 -14.25 -14.42
CA ARG A 119 -1.84 -14.26 -14.42
C ARG A 119 -1.25 -14.06 -13.03
N SER A 120 -1.89 -13.27 -12.18
CA SER A 120 -1.43 -13.05 -10.82
C SER A 120 -1.72 -14.26 -9.92
N GLN A 121 -2.79 -14.98 -10.15
CA GLN A 121 -3.11 -16.22 -9.44
C GLN A 121 -2.08 -17.32 -9.72
N THR A 122 -1.55 -17.41 -10.94
CA THR A 122 -0.47 -18.35 -11.30
C THR A 122 0.90 -17.93 -10.77
N ASN A 123 1.06 -16.68 -10.33
CA ASN A 123 2.28 -16.21 -9.68
C ASN A 123 2.23 -16.57 -8.19
N ARG A 124 2.98 -17.60 -7.80
CA ARG A 124 3.03 -18.11 -6.42
C ARG A 124 3.34 -17.03 -5.38
N MET A 125 4.27 -16.13 -5.67
CA MET A 125 4.63 -15.05 -4.76
C MET A 125 3.47 -14.05 -4.59
N CYS A 126 2.85 -13.62 -5.68
CA CYS A 126 1.69 -12.74 -5.65
C CYS A 126 0.54 -13.36 -4.84
N TYR A 127 0.21 -14.62 -5.14
CA TYR A 127 -0.81 -15.37 -4.43
C TYR A 127 -0.54 -15.44 -2.93
N TRP A 128 0.69 -15.83 -2.54
CA TRP A 128 1.08 -15.93 -1.14
C TRP A 128 0.98 -14.57 -0.41
N LEU A 129 1.48 -13.50 -1.04
CA LEU A 129 1.42 -12.15 -0.46
C LEU A 129 -0.04 -11.68 -0.25
N MET A 130 -0.91 -11.91 -1.23
CA MET A 130 -2.33 -11.57 -1.11
C MET A 130 -3.01 -12.36 0.01
N LYS A 131 -2.78 -13.66 0.09
CA LYS A 131 -3.35 -14.51 1.12
C LYS A 131 -2.79 -14.23 2.50
N SER A 132 -1.46 -14.15 2.65
CA SER A 132 -0.80 -14.08 3.95
C SER A 132 -0.85 -12.69 4.56
N ILE A 133 -0.61 -11.65 3.76
CA ILE A 133 -0.54 -10.27 4.24
C ILE A 133 -1.88 -9.57 4.11
N MET A 134 -2.46 -9.65 2.91
CA MET A 134 -3.72 -8.96 2.64
C MET A 134 -4.94 -9.73 3.15
N LYS A 135 -4.79 -11.01 3.52
CA LYS A 135 -5.90 -11.88 3.95
C LYS A 135 -7.05 -11.88 2.93
N ILE A 136 -6.71 -11.83 1.66
CA ILE A 136 -7.66 -11.93 0.55
C ILE A 136 -7.70 -13.39 0.13
N GLU A 137 -8.87 -14.00 0.18
CA GLU A 137 -9.10 -15.31 -0.42
C GLU A 137 -9.16 -15.13 -1.95
N ILE A 138 -8.26 -15.78 -2.62
CA ILE A 138 -8.24 -15.87 -4.09
C ILE A 138 -8.66 -17.28 -4.41
N GLU A 139 -9.82 -17.42 -5.06
CA GLU A 139 -10.25 -18.70 -5.59
C GLU A 139 -9.22 -19.20 -6.59
N ASN A 140 -8.67 -20.35 -6.32
CA ASN A 140 -7.59 -20.91 -7.13
C ASN A 140 -7.92 -22.35 -7.50
N ASP A 141 -8.61 -22.52 -8.63
CA ASP A 141 -8.99 -23.84 -9.15
C ASP A 141 -7.80 -24.63 -9.72
N THR A 142 -6.61 -24.04 -9.80
CA THR A 142 -5.49 -24.61 -10.59
C THR A 142 -4.21 -24.90 -9.82
N LEU A 143 -4.05 -24.47 -8.57
CA LEU A 143 -2.87 -24.77 -7.77
C LEU A 143 -3.16 -25.89 -6.76
N GLN A 144 -2.57 -27.07 -6.99
CA GLN A 144 -2.46 -28.10 -5.95
C GLN A 144 -1.56 -27.54 -4.83
N LEU A 145 -2.18 -27.02 -3.78
CA LEU A 145 -1.53 -26.33 -2.64
C LEU A 145 -0.59 -27.20 -1.81
N GLY A 146 -0.67 -28.54 -1.97
CA GLY A 146 0.11 -29.50 -1.15
C GLY A 146 1.62 -29.41 -1.30
N GLU A 147 2.12 -28.98 -2.47
CA GLU A 147 3.57 -28.89 -2.71
C GLU A 147 4.20 -27.58 -2.19
N PHE A 148 3.40 -26.54 -2.03
CA PHE A 148 3.92 -25.23 -1.60
C PHE A 148 4.07 -25.11 -0.08
N ASP A 149 3.15 -25.70 0.68
CA ASP A 149 3.25 -25.77 2.14
C ASP A 149 4.46 -26.59 2.60
N SER A 150 4.84 -27.63 1.84
CA SER A 150 6.05 -28.40 2.11
C SER A 150 7.34 -27.63 1.81
N ALA A 151 7.39 -26.84 0.75
CA ALA A 151 8.54 -26.01 0.41
C ALA A 151 8.76 -24.86 1.41
N MET A 152 7.69 -24.26 1.93
CA MET A 152 7.78 -23.19 2.93
C MET A 152 8.15 -23.70 4.33
N ARG A 153 7.80 -24.93 4.69
CA ARG A 153 8.29 -25.58 5.93
C ARG A 153 9.81 -25.77 5.92
N TYR A 154 10.38 -26.04 4.74
CA TYR A 154 11.85 -26.17 4.60
C TYR A 154 12.61 -24.88 4.95
N PHE A 155 12.01 -23.69 4.75
CA PHE A 155 12.62 -22.42 5.12
C PHE A 155 12.37 -21.99 6.56
N SER A 156 11.33 -22.54 7.22
CA SER A 156 11.04 -22.23 8.63
C SER A 156 11.82 -23.11 9.61
N ASP A 157 12.20 -24.33 9.21
CA ASP A 157 12.89 -25.31 10.05
C ASP A 157 14.43 -25.24 9.94
N SER A 158 14.96 -24.28 9.17
CA SER A 158 16.40 -24.04 8.98
C SER A 158 16.95 -22.95 9.93
N LYS A 159 16.39 -22.84 11.13
CA LYS A 159 16.91 -21.97 12.20
C LYS A 159 17.25 -22.76 13.44
#